data_f9c195c97d04a510895ce8ebef4b1340
#
_entry.id   f9c195c97d04a510895ce8ebef4b1340
#
_cell.length_a   1.000
_cell.length_b   1.000
_cell.length_c   1.000
_cell.angle_alpha   90.00
_cell.angle_beta   90.00
_cell.angle_gamma   90.00
#
_symmetry.space_group_name_H-M   'P 1'
#
loop_
_entity.id
_entity.type
_entity.pdbx_description
1 polymer ?
#
loop_
_entity_poly.entity_id
_entity_poly.type
_entity_poly.pdbx_seq_one_letter_code
_entity_poly.pdbx_strand_id
1 'polypeptide(L)'
;KKNVIEPNEILENFGIDATRIFMVSDSPPDRELEWTDEGIQSSKNLISRIERYFHHPQTTNIDSALKAVEKFVFEMENNILNFGLNKCIANIYTLLNFLEKSKIHLGNHQLSKKILICLFPIIPRLSSLLLKKLFDSAVTDLVWPEINRDLVEEIEINLPIQIKGKLISTINTKKGY
;
A
#
# COMPACT_ATOMS: atom_id res chain seq x y z
N LYS A 1 -30.36 -17.60 -4.64
CA LYS A 1 -29.30 -16.52 -4.58
C LYS A 1 -29.64 -15.64 -3.39
N LYS A 2 -29.00 -15.90 -2.23
CA LYS A 2 -29.40 -15.26 -0.96
C LYS A 2 -28.55 -14.05 -0.53
N ASN A 3 -27.54 -13.63 -1.30
CA ASN A 3 -26.64 -12.54 -0.91
C ASN A 3 -26.40 -11.61 -2.12
N VAL A 4 -27.45 -10.92 -2.55
CA VAL A 4 -27.28 -9.77 -3.44
C VAL A 4 -27.28 -8.55 -2.52
N ILE A 5 -26.11 -7.91 -2.40
CA ILE A 5 -25.98 -6.67 -1.68
C ILE A 5 -26.09 -5.54 -2.70
N GLU A 6 -26.90 -4.54 -2.39
CA GLU A 6 -27.10 -3.39 -3.29
C GLU A 6 -25.83 -2.51 -3.30
N PRO A 7 -25.15 -2.35 -4.45
CA PRO A 7 -23.90 -1.61 -4.50
C PRO A 7 -23.99 -0.16 -4.01
N ASN A 8 -25.14 0.50 -4.23
CA ASN A 8 -25.34 1.87 -3.81
C ASN A 8 -25.31 2.02 -2.29
N GLU A 9 -25.94 1.10 -1.56
CA GLU A 9 -25.91 1.10 -0.09
C GLU A 9 -24.49 0.97 0.46
N ILE A 10 -23.64 0.15 -0.19
CA ILE A 10 -22.25 -0.01 0.19
C ILE A 10 -21.48 1.29 -0.04
N LEU A 11 -21.64 1.89 -1.21
CA LEU A 11 -20.94 3.12 -1.56
C LEU A 11 -21.33 4.28 -0.64
N GLU A 12 -22.60 4.36 -0.25
CA GLU A 12 -23.09 5.38 0.69
C GLU A 12 -22.53 5.19 2.11
N ASN A 13 -22.51 3.95 2.60
CA ASN A 13 -22.10 3.64 3.97
C ASN A 13 -20.58 3.60 4.18
N PHE A 14 -19.83 3.12 3.19
CA PHE A 14 -18.38 2.86 3.34
C PHE A 14 -17.52 3.73 2.42
N GLY A 15 -18.08 4.28 1.36
CA GLY A 15 -17.36 5.06 0.37
C GLY A 15 -16.65 4.21 -0.68
N ILE A 16 -16.34 4.85 -1.81
CA ILE A 16 -15.80 4.17 -3.00
C ILE A 16 -14.43 3.52 -2.73
N ASP A 17 -13.52 4.19 -2.04
CA ASP A 17 -12.15 3.71 -1.84
C ASP A 17 -12.12 2.48 -0.91
N ALA A 18 -12.94 2.47 0.17
CA ALA A 18 -13.05 1.32 1.04
C ALA A 18 -13.65 0.11 0.32
N THR A 19 -14.68 0.34 -0.52
CA THR A 19 -15.28 -0.70 -1.36
C THR A 19 -14.25 -1.30 -2.33
N ARG A 20 -13.43 -0.45 -2.98
CA ARG A 20 -12.36 -0.90 -3.89
C ARG A 20 -11.31 -1.75 -3.16
N ILE A 21 -10.86 -1.32 -1.98
CA ILE A 21 -9.92 -2.10 -1.16
C ILE A 21 -10.54 -3.46 -0.84
N PHE A 22 -11.77 -3.50 -0.35
CA PHE A 22 -12.46 -4.75 0.00
C PHE A 22 -12.49 -5.72 -1.18
N MET A 23 -12.86 -5.23 -2.38
CA MET A 23 -12.96 -6.06 -3.59
C MET A 23 -11.63 -6.69 -4.03
N VAL A 24 -10.49 -6.14 -3.64
CA VAL A 24 -9.17 -6.60 -4.10
C VAL A 24 -8.26 -7.12 -2.99
N SER A 25 -8.68 -7.03 -1.72
CA SER A 25 -7.81 -7.34 -0.58
C SER A 25 -7.71 -8.82 -0.23
N ASP A 26 -8.83 -9.53 -0.32
CA ASP A 26 -8.94 -10.87 0.27
C ASP A 26 -8.42 -11.97 -0.66
N SER A 27 -8.64 -11.85 -1.96
CA SER A 27 -8.34 -12.91 -2.91
C SER A 27 -7.75 -12.39 -4.22
N PRO A 28 -6.91 -13.21 -4.89
CA PRO A 28 -6.58 -12.95 -6.29
C PRO A 28 -7.87 -12.82 -7.13
N PRO A 29 -7.83 -12.06 -8.25
CA PRO A 29 -9.01 -11.76 -9.06
C PRO A 29 -9.75 -12.98 -9.65
N ASP A 30 -9.12 -14.14 -9.64
CA ASP A 30 -9.65 -15.43 -10.13
C ASP A 30 -10.46 -16.21 -9.09
N ARG A 31 -10.58 -15.71 -7.87
CA ARG A 31 -11.36 -16.36 -6.79
C ARG A 31 -12.66 -15.62 -6.50
N GLU A 32 -13.65 -16.37 -6.03
CA GLU A 32 -14.91 -15.80 -5.55
C GLU A 32 -14.67 -14.93 -4.33
N LEU A 33 -15.31 -13.76 -4.31
CA LEU A 33 -15.31 -12.83 -3.18
C LEU A 33 -16.55 -13.10 -2.33
N GLU A 34 -16.36 -13.40 -1.06
CA GLU A 34 -17.44 -13.49 -0.08
C GLU A 34 -17.56 -12.15 0.67
N TRP A 35 -18.75 -11.59 0.69
CA TRP A 35 -19.01 -10.37 1.44
C TRP A 35 -18.99 -10.64 2.94
N THR A 36 -18.21 -9.85 3.68
CA THR A 36 -18.19 -9.83 5.14
C THR A 36 -18.19 -8.39 5.66
N ASP A 37 -18.99 -8.13 6.69
CA ASP A 37 -19.08 -6.82 7.31
C ASP A 37 -17.77 -6.42 8.00
N GLU A 38 -17.04 -7.37 8.55
CA GLU A 38 -15.71 -7.17 9.12
C GLU A 38 -14.68 -6.78 8.06
N GLY A 39 -14.76 -7.38 6.87
CA GLY A 39 -13.83 -7.10 5.76
C GLY A 39 -13.99 -5.68 5.24
N ILE A 40 -15.22 -5.24 4.98
CA ILE A 40 -15.47 -3.87 4.51
C ILE A 40 -15.15 -2.83 5.61
N GLN A 41 -15.43 -3.13 6.88
CA GLN A 41 -15.07 -2.25 7.99
C GLN A 41 -13.56 -2.13 8.14
N SER A 42 -12.81 -3.22 7.96
CA SER A 42 -11.33 -3.21 7.95
C SER A 42 -10.79 -2.33 6.82
N SER A 43 -11.41 -2.38 5.65
CA SER A 43 -11.06 -1.54 4.50
C SER A 43 -11.32 -0.05 4.79
N LYS A 44 -12.45 0.28 5.42
CA LYS A 44 -12.76 1.64 5.88
C LYS A 44 -11.76 2.15 6.91
N ASN A 45 -11.36 1.27 7.84
CA ASN A 45 -10.34 1.60 8.85
C ASN A 45 -8.97 1.88 8.21
N LEU A 46 -8.59 1.15 7.15
CA LEU A 46 -7.35 1.42 6.41
C LEU A 46 -7.41 2.80 5.74
N ILE A 47 -8.51 3.17 5.09
CA ILE A 47 -8.71 4.50 4.49
C ILE A 47 -8.52 5.59 5.56
N SER A 48 -9.20 5.47 6.70
CA SER A 48 -9.10 6.43 7.80
C SER A 48 -7.68 6.51 8.38
N ARG A 49 -6.97 5.39 8.41
CA ARG A 49 -5.57 5.32 8.86
C ARG A 49 -4.64 6.07 7.90
N ILE A 50 -4.79 5.86 6.58
CA ILE A 50 -4.02 6.56 5.55
C ILE A 50 -4.29 8.08 5.66
N GLU A 51 -5.55 8.48 5.72
CA GLU A 51 -5.93 9.88 5.82
C GLU A 51 -5.30 10.53 7.06
N ARG A 52 -5.42 9.91 8.23
CA ARG A 52 -4.83 10.39 9.48
C ARG A 52 -3.32 10.50 9.40
N TYR A 53 -2.62 9.53 8.79
CA TYR A 53 -1.17 9.56 8.63
C TYR A 53 -0.72 10.82 7.87
N PHE A 54 -1.37 11.17 6.77
CA PHE A 54 -1.01 12.34 5.97
C PHE A 54 -1.47 13.69 6.56
N HIS A 55 -2.23 13.70 7.65
CA HIS A 55 -2.56 14.91 8.38
C HIS A 55 -1.47 15.32 9.39
N HIS A 56 -0.54 14.46 9.73
CA HIS A 56 0.56 14.80 10.62
C HIS A 56 1.61 15.67 9.93
N PRO A 57 2.18 16.66 10.63
CA PRO A 57 3.28 17.46 10.10
C PRO A 57 4.52 16.60 9.86
N GLN A 58 5.38 17.04 8.94
CA GLN A 58 6.62 16.35 8.62
C GLN A 58 7.56 16.29 9.83
N THR A 59 8.17 15.13 10.05
CA THR A 59 9.27 14.95 11.02
C THR A 59 10.61 15.35 10.41
N THR A 60 11.59 15.68 11.26
CA THR A 60 12.91 16.16 10.82
C THR A 60 13.81 15.08 10.24
N ASN A 61 13.68 13.84 10.73
CA ASN A 61 14.50 12.71 10.25
C ASN A 61 13.65 11.75 9.41
N ILE A 62 13.83 11.81 8.10
CA ILE A 62 13.12 10.99 7.11
C ILE A 62 14.03 10.05 6.32
N ASP A 63 15.34 10.05 6.57
CA ASP A 63 16.33 9.31 5.77
C ASP A 63 16.06 7.81 5.77
N SER A 64 15.63 7.27 6.92
CA SER A 64 15.26 5.86 7.02
C SER A 64 13.97 5.50 6.24
N ALA A 65 13.14 6.48 5.90
CA ALA A 65 11.96 6.27 5.07
C ALA A 65 12.30 6.14 3.58
N LEU A 66 13.42 6.72 3.13
CA LEU A 66 13.77 6.73 1.71
C LEU A 66 13.80 5.31 1.14
N LYS A 67 14.60 4.42 1.74
CA LYS A 67 14.71 3.01 1.30
C LYS A 67 13.36 2.28 1.34
N ALA A 68 12.59 2.50 2.41
CA ALA A 68 11.28 1.86 2.56
C ALA A 68 10.27 2.34 1.50
N VAL A 69 10.29 3.62 1.16
CA VAL A 69 9.40 4.19 0.12
C VAL A 69 9.83 3.74 -1.27
N GLU A 70 11.13 3.73 -1.60
CA GLU A 70 11.60 3.24 -2.90
C GLU A 70 11.24 1.75 -3.09
N LYS A 71 11.41 0.93 -2.06
CA LYS A 71 10.97 -0.47 -2.07
C LYS A 71 9.46 -0.58 -2.27
N PHE A 72 8.68 0.24 -1.58
CA PHE A 72 7.22 0.26 -1.74
C PHE A 72 6.83 0.61 -3.18
N VAL A 73 7.42 1.65 -3.79
CA VAL A 73 7.15 2.03 -5.19
C VAL A 73 7.43 0.87 -6.14
N PHE A 74 8.59 0.22 -5.99
CA PHE A 74 9.00 -0.93 -6.80
C PHE A 74 8.02 -2.11 -6.66
N GLU A 75 7.63 -2.46 -5.44
CA GLU A 75 6.69 -3.56 -5.17
C GLU A 75 5.28 -3.23 -5.69
N MET A 76 4.82 -1.98 -5.56
CA MET A 76 3.54 -1.53 -6.11
C MET A 76 3.51 -1.66 -7.62
N GLU A 77 4.55 -1.16 -8.32
CA GLU A 77 4.66 -1.28 -9.77
C GLU A 77 4.58 -2.75 -10.22
N ASN A 78 5.42 -3.60 -9.66
CA ASN A 78 5.45 -5.02 -10.00
C ASN A 78 4.12 -5.72 -9.72
N ASN A 79 3.48 -5.44 -8.60
CA ASN A 79 2.22 -6.08 -8.24
C ASN A 79 1.06 -5.60 -9.12
N ILE A 80 1.02 -4.31 -9.50
CA ILE A 80 0.01 -3.80 -10.43
C ILE A 80 0.19 -4.44 -11.81
N LEU A 81 1.41 -4.47 -12.34
CA LEU A 81 1.72 -5.07 -13.64
C LEU A 81 1.39 -6.57 -13.72
N ASN A 82 1.48 -7.28 -12.58
CA ASN A 82 1.18 -8.71 -12.48
C ASN A 82 -0.22 -9.01 -11.90
N PHE A 83 -1.12 -8.03 -11.85
CA PHE A 83 -2.46 -8.17 -11.29
C PHE A 83 -2.52 -8.67 -9.83
N GLY A 84 -1.44 -8.49 -9.08
CA GLY A 84 -1.32 -8.84 -7.65
C GLY A 84 -1.92 -7.76 -6.75
N LEU A 85 -3.18 -7.37 -6.95
CA LEU A 85 -3.81 -6.24 -6.26
C LEU A 85 -3.91 -6.47 -4.74
N ASN A 86 -4.15 -7.70 -4.30
CA ASN A 86 -4.12 -8.07 -2.89
C ASN A 86 -2.73 -7.84 -2.26
N LYS A 87 -1.65 -8.08 -3.01
CA LYS A 87 -0.28 -7.79 -2.57
C LYS A 87 -0.03 -6.28 -2.44
N CYS A 88 -0.66 -5.47 -3.30
CA CYS A 88 -0.62 -4.01 -3.16
C CYS A 88 -1.18 -3.57 -1.80
N ILE A 89 -2.30 -4.16 -1.36
CA ILE A 89 -2.88 -3.86 -0.05
C ILE A 89 -1.93 -4.27 1.09
N ALA A 90 -1.30 -5.45 0.98
CA ALA A 90 -0.29 -5.89 1.96
C ALA A 90 0.91 -4.93 2.03
N ASN A 91 1.38 -4.41 0.89
CA ASN A 91 2.47 -3.44 0.82
C ASN A 91 2.09 -2.11 1.48
N ILE A 92 0.84 -1.65 1.31
CA ILE A 92 0.33 -0.45 1.98
C ILE A 92 0.40 -0.62 3.51
N TYR A 93 -0.07 -1.75 4.03
CA TYR A 93 0.03 -2.05 5.47
C TYR A 93 1.48 -2.10 5.95
N THR A 94 2.36 -2.75 5.19
CA THR A 94 3.79 -2.89 5.54
C THR A 94 4.46 -1.52 5.64
N LEU A 95 4.25 -0.64 4.65
CA LEU A 95 4.82 0.71 4.68
C LEU A 95 4.27 1.54 5.82
N LEU A 96 2.94 1.58 6.01
CA LEU A 96 2.32 2.33 7.11
C LEU A 96 2.80 1.84 8.47
N ASN A 97 2.88 0.53 8.68
CA ASN A 97 3.39 -0.05 9.94
C ASN A 97 4.83 0.38 10.21
N PHE A 98 5.69 0.38 9.18
CA PHE A 98 7.07 0.84 9.31
C PHE A 98 7.14 2.32 9.68
N LEU A 99 6.43 3.18 8.95
CA LEU A 99 6.45 4.63 9.16
C LEU A 99 5.93 5.02 10.55
N GLU A 100 4.81 4.43 10.97
CA GLU A 100 4.21 4.70 12.29
C GLU A 100 5.09 4.17 13.44
N LYS A 101 5.61 2.94 13.31
CA LYS A 101 6.53 2.36 14.31
C LYS A 101 7.80 3.18 14.47
N SER A 102 8.31 3.71 13.38
CA SER A 102 9.49 4.59 13.36
C SER A 102 9.17 6.03 13.72
N LYS A 103 7.89 6.37 13.94
CA LYS A 103 7.39 7.73 14.21
C LYS A 103 7.79 8.74 13.13
N ILE A 104 7.81 8.29 11.87
CA ILE A 104 8.17 9.11 10.72
C ILE A 104 6.87 9.60 10.07
N HIS A 105 6.74 10.91 9.95
CA HIS A 105 5.65 11.56 9.22
C HIS A 105 6.26 12.38 8.08
N LEU A 106 5.86 12.05 6.87
CA LEU A 106 6.46 12.63 5.67
C LEU A 106 5.84 13.99 5.28
N GLY A 107 4.65 14.31 5.81
CA GLY A 107 3.98 15.59 5.54
C GLY A 107 3.86 15.85 4.03
N ASN A 108 4.34 17.02 3.59
CA ASN A 108 4.38 17.42 2.18
C ASN A 108 5.74 17.11 1.49
N HIS A 109 6.52 16.18 2.03
CA HIS A 109 7.78 15.75 1.40
C HIS A 109 7.52 15.00 0.08
N GLN A 110 8.48 15.02 -0.85
CA GLN A 110 8.35 14.34 -2.15
C GLN A 110 8.11 12.82 -2.04
N LEU A 111 8.57 12.18 -0.97
CA LEU A 111 8.26 10.77 -0.70
C LEU A 111 6.75 10.54 -0.49
N SER A 112 6.04 11.48 0.16
CA SER A 112 4.58 11.43 0.26
C SER A 112 3.92 11.47 -1.12
N LYS A 113 4.43 12.32 -2.02
CA LYS A 113 3.91 12.40 -3.40
C LYS A 113 4.09 11.07 -4.13
N LYS A 114 5.26 10.42 -4.02
CA LYS A 114 5.50 9.09 -4.58
C LYS A 114 4.49 8.07 -4.05
N ILE A 115 4.29 8.01 -2.73
CA ILE A 115 3.32 7.10 -2.10
C ILE A 115 1.92 7.36 -2.64
N LEU A 116 1.45 8.61 -2.65
CA LEU A 116 0.10 8.97 -3.07
C LEU A 116 -0.17 8.64 -4.55
N ILE A 117 0.84 8.81 -5.42
CA ILE A 117 0.72 8.41 -6.83
C ILE A 117 0.56 6.88 -6.92
N CYS A 118 1.35 6.11 -6.17
CA CYS A 118 1.25 4.65 -6.16
C CYS A 118 -0.09 4.15 -5.56
N LEU A 119 -0.67 4.89 -4.63
CA LEU A 119 -1.98 4.57 -4.05
C LEU A 119 -3.14 4.88 -5.01
N PHE A 120 -2.97 5.82 -5.95
CA PHE A 120 -4.04 6.30 -6.82
C PHE A 120 -4.79 5.20 -7.59
N PRO A 121 -4.15 4.17 -8.17
CA PRO A 121 -4.87 3.09 -8.85
C PRO A 121 -5.80 2.29 -7.93
N ILE A 122 -5.50 2.23 -6.63
CA ILE A 122 -6.27 1.46 -5.64
C ILE A 122 -7.32 2.34 -4.95
N ILE A 123 -6.93 3.52 -4.46
CA ILE A 123 -7.76 4.45 -3.69
C ILE A 123 -7.79 5.85 -4.34
N PRO A 124 -8.42 5.99 -5.51
CA PRO A 124 -8.30 7.21 -6.32
C PRO A 124 -8.84 8.46 -5.63
N ARG A 125 -9.93 8.37 -4.86
CA ARG A 125 -10.57 9.54 -4.25
C ARG A 125 -9.69 10.16 -3.18
N LEU A 126 -9.23 9.37 -2.20
CA LEU A 126 -8.39 9.87 -1.12
C LEU A 126 -7.04 10.35 -1.64
N SER A 127 -6.42 9.58 -2.57
CA SER A 127 -5.15 9.97 -3.17
C SER A 127 -5.24 11.31 -3.91
N SER A 128 -6.30 11.52 -4.70
CA SER A 128 -6.54 12.79 -5.40
C SER A 128 -6.69 13.96 -4.45
N LEU A 129 -7.48 13.78 -3.38
CA LEU A 129 -7.69 14.81 -2.36
C LEU A 129 -6.39 15.19 -1.66
N LEU A 130 -5.58 14.21 -1.28
CA LEU A 130 -4.31 14.44 -0.60
C LEU A 130 -3.25 15.04 -1.54
N LEU A 131 -3.18 14.58 -2.81
CA LEU A 131 -2.29 15.17 -3.81
C LEU A 131 -2.64 16.64 -4.06
N LYS A 132 -3.92 16.97 -4.19
CA LYS A 132 -4.35 18.36 -4.34
C LYS A 132 -4.05 19.18 -3.10
N LYS A 133 -4.31 18.65 -1.89
CA LYS A 133 -4.13 19.36 -0.63
C LYS A 133 -2.66 19.63 -0.30
N LEU A 134 -1.78 18.62 -0.50
CA LEU A 134 -0.39 18.69 -0.05
C LEU A 134 0.56 19.23 -1.12
N PHE A 135 0.24 19.08 -2.42
CA PHE A 135 1.14 19.37 -3.52
C PHE A 135 0.55 20.27 -4.61
N ASP A 136 -0.72 20.67 -4.46
CA ASP A 136 -1.50 21.38 -5.50
C ASP A 136 -1.45 20.69 -6.87
N SER A 137 -1.31 19.35 -6.87
CA SER A 137 -1.17 18.55 -8.09
C SER A 137 -2.54 18.05 -8.56
N ALA A 138 -2.81 18.21 -9.86
CA ALA A 138 -3.95 17.59 -10.51
C ALA A 138 -3.64 16.13 -10.89
N VAL A 139 -4.67 15.29 -10.93
CA VAL A 139 -4.53 13.86 -11.29
C VAL A 139 -4.07 13.70 -12.75
N THR A 140 -4.46 14.63 -13.62
CA THR A 140 -4.08 14.64 -15.04
C THR A 140 -2.57 14.78 -15.28
N ASP A 141 -1.84 15.31 -14.29
CA ASP A 141 -0.42 15.64 -14.40
C ASP A 141 0.46 14.60 -13.70
N LEU A 142 -0.15 13.50 -13.23
CA LEU A 142 0.57 12.45 -12.53
C LEU A 142 1.35 11.57 -13.50
N VAL A 143 2.64 11.42 -13.20
CA VAL A 143 3.52 10.42 -13.82
C VAL A 143 3.92 9.41 -12.77
N TRP A 144 4.00 8.14 -13.15
CA TRP A 144 4.45 7.10 -12.23
C TRP A 144 5.84 7.43 -11.66
N PRO A 145 6.07 7.26 -10.36
CA PRO A 145 7.32 7.70 -9.74
C PRO A 145 8.51 6.89 -10.24
N GLU A 146 9.60 7.57 -10.57
CA GLU A 146 10.87 6.92 -10.85
C GLU A 146 11.40 6.22 -9.59
N ILE A 147 11.99 5.03 -9.78
CA ILE A 147 12.54 4.18 -8.73
C ILE A 147 14.05 4.35 -8.69
N ASN A 148 14.59 4.66 -7.53
CA ASN A 148 16.03 4.55 -7.30
C ASN A 148 16.40 3.08 -7.07
N ARG A 149 16.86 2.41 -8.15
CA ARG A 149 17.18 0.97 -8.13
C ARG A 149 18.32 0.62 -7.19
N ASP A 150 19.29 1.51 -7.00
CA ASP A 150 20.42 1.29 -6.09
C ASP A 150 19.96 1.07 -4.64
N LEU A 151 18.83 1.71 -4.26
CA LEU A 151 18.23 1.55 -2.93
C LEU A 151 17.35 0.29 -2.81
N VAL A 152 16.92 -0.28 -3.92
CA VAL A 152 16.04 -1.45 -3.97
C VAL A 152 16.83 -2.74 -4.16
N GLU A 153 17.95 -2.70 -4.89
CA GLU A 153 18.78 -3.87 -5.22
C GLU A 153 19.56 -4.46 -4.04
N GLU A 154 19.64 -3.74 -2.91
CA GLU A 154 20.07 -4.36 -1.64
C GLU A 154 18.96 -5.28 -1.05
N ILE A 155 18.32 -6.09 -1.87
CA ILE A 155 17.31 -7.04 -1.39
C ILE A 155 18.04 -8.15 -0.64
N GLU A 156 18.01 -8.06 0.68
CA GLU A 156 18.32 -9.20 1.55
C GLU A 156 17.29 -10.30 1.27
N ILE A 157 17.76 -11.41 0.74
CA ILE A 157 16.94 -12.60 0.58
C ILE A 157 16.95 -13.35 1.89
N ASN A 158 15.77 -13.50 2.48
CA ASN A 158 15.56 -14.40 3.59
C ASN A 158 15.47 -15.82 3.07
N LEU A 159 16.58 -16.58 3.18
CA LEU A 159 16.62 -18.00 2.83
C LEU A 159 16.19 -18.83 4.03
N PRO A 160 15.01 -19.48 4.01
CA PRO A 160 14.62 -20.40 5.06
C PRO A 160 15.45 -21.68 4.97
N ILE A 161 16.16 -22.04 6.04
CA ILE A 161 16.85 -23.33 6.16
C ILE A 161 15.88 -24.32 6.77
N GLN A 162 15.61 -25.40 6.04
CA GLN A 162 14.77 -26.49 6.50
C GLN A 162 15.57 -27.79 6.58
N ILE A 163 15.41 -28.50 7.68
CA ILE A 163 15.91 -29.90 7.81
C ILE A 163 14.68 -30.80 7.96
N LYS A 164 14.55 -31.79 7.08
CA LYS A 164 13.41 -32.73 7.03
C LYS A 164 12.05 -32.02 7.03
N GLY A 165 11.92 -30.88 6.28
CA GLY A 165 10.68 -30.10 6.17
C GLY A 165 10.38 -29.20 7.38
N LYS A 166 11.24 -29.15 8.39
CA LYS A 166 11.09 -28.28 9.57
C LYS A 166 11.99 -27.07 9.43
N LEU A 167 11.41 -25.85 9.54
CA LEU A 167 12.18 -24.60 9.53
C LEU A 167 13.08 -24.56 10.77
N ILE A 168 14.39 -24.43 10.56
CA ILE A 168 15.40 -24.37 11.63
C ILE A 168 15.90 -22.95 11.83
N SER A 169 16.16 -22.23 10.74
CA SER A 169 16.69 -20.87 10.77
C SER A 169 16.36 -20.15 9.48
N THR A 170 16.49 -18.83 9.52
CA THR A 170 16.42 -18.00 8.31
C THR A 170 17.73 -17.23 8.19
N ILE A 171 18.42 -17.35 7.06
CA ILE A 171 19.64 -16.58 6.77
C ILE A 171 19.28 -15.41 5.89
N ASN A 172 19.66 -14.21 6.32
CA ASN A 172 19.62 -13.02 5.48
C ASN A 172 20.91 -13.01 4.63
N THR A 173 20.76 -13.07 3.33
CA THR A 173 21.89 -12.95 2.39
C THR A 173 21.52 -11.96 1.28
N LYS A 174 22.54 -11.32 0.70
CA LYS A 174 22.34 -10.52 -0.51
C LYS A 174 22.11 -11.46 -1.67
N LYS A 175 21.22 -11.08 -2.61
CA LYS A 175 21.05 -11.82 -3.87
C LYS A 175 22.39 -11.83 -4.59
N GLY A 176 23.12 -12.94 -4.55
CA GLY A 176 24.27 -13.18 -5.39
C GLY A 176 23.77 -13.49 -6.82
N TYR A 177 24.45 -12.95 -7.81
CA TYR A 177 24.26 -13.30 -9.20
C TYR A 177 24.84 -14.70 -9.47
#